data_117db645f59d4b1ae4a1af381fd66bf3
#
_entry.id   117db645f59d4b1ae4a1af381fd66bf3
#
_cell.length_a   1.000
_cell.length_b   1.000
_cell.length_c   1.000
_cell.angle_alpha   90.00
_cell.angle_beta   90.00
_cell.angle_gamma   90.00
#
_symmetry.space_group_name_H-M   'P 1'
#
loop_
_entity.id
_entity.type
_entity.pdbx_description
1 polymer ?
#
loop_
_entity_poly.entity_id
_entity_poly.type
_entity_poly.pdbx_seq_one_letter_code
_entity_poly.pdbx_strand_id
1 'polypeptide(L)'
;MGKSLIIAEKPSVAQDISRALGGFDKKNDYFESDQYVVASAVGHLLELTVPPEAEVKRGKWTFAQLPVIPDHFALKPISKTESRLKLLKRLIKRKDVEEVINGCDAGREGELIFRHIITESKTKKTIRRLWLRSMTKQAIRDGFQKLRSDEAMLPLACAAVCRSESDWLVGINGTRAMTAFNSKSGGFFLTTVGRVQTPTLTILVDREQKIKKFVERNYWELHANFQAKAGHYEGRWFDEGFRKKDKESDPDLRPERIWSKEFAEEIQKKCLNQSGTVTEEKRPSKQLSPLLYDLTSLQREANSRFGLPAGRTLQLAQALYERHKMLTYPRTDSRALPEDYVETVKETLKAFTGSSYESSASKIERNSWVKPNKRIFNNAKISDHFAIIPTSLGPKKKLNDDEQKIYDMVVRRFLAVFFPPAEYQITTRITRVMEEAFKTDGKILIHPGWLEVYGKALPTGEADHLTPVENGETVATQELDLRENQTKPSPRYSEATLLSAMEGAGKLVDDEELREAMGAKALELRQRVRPSLRI
;
A
#
# COMPACT_ATOMS: atom_id res chain seq x y z
N MET A 1 -7.65 -46.97 3.19
CA MET A 1 -7.21 -45.74 3.88
C MET A 1 -8.23 -44.65 3.56
N GLY A 2 -8.66 -43.90 4.57
CA GLY A 2 -9.55 -42.78 4.35
C GLY A 2 -8.85 -41.61 3.61
N LYS A 3 -9.63 -40.76 2.94
CA LYS A 3 -9.14 -39.61 2.21
C LYS A 3 -9.17 -38.35 3.07
N SER A 4 -8.29 -37.40 2.78
CA SER A 4 -8.36 -36.04 3.33
C SER A 4 -9.00 -35.10 2.30
N LEU A 5 -9.99 -34.30 2.73
CA LEU A 5 -10.58 -33.25 1.91
C LEU A 5 -9.84 -31.93 2.13
N ILE A 6 -9.26 -31.37 1.09
CA ILE A 6 -8.60 -30.07 1.11
C ILE A 6 -9.56 -29.03 0.53
N ILE A 7 -9.86 -27.99 1.32
CA ILE A 7 -10.71 -26.86 0.90
C ILE A 7 -9.82 -25.65 0.69
N ALA A 8 -9.57 -25.29 -0.55
CA ALA A 8 -8.87 -24.06 -0.95
C ALA A 8 -9.85 -22.88 -1.03
N GLU A 9 -9.36 -21.65 -0.97
CA GLU A 9 -10.20 -20.45 -1.13
C GLU A 9 -10.62 -20.25 -2.59
N LYS A 10 -9.69 -20.48 -3.54
CA LYS A 10 -9.87 -20.19 -4.98
C LYS A 10 -9.62 -21.42 -5.84
N PRO A 11 -10.30 -21.55 -6.99
CA PRO A 11 -10.06 -22.67 -7.92
C PRO A 11 -8.60 -22.79 -8.39
N SER A 12 -7.91 -21.67 -8.59
CA SER A 12 -6.49 -21.66 -8.97
C SER A 12 -5.61 -22.29 -7.91
N VAL A 13 -5.85 -21.98 -6.63
CA VAL A 13 -5.11 -22.56 -5.48
C VAL A 13 -5.37 -24.07 -5.39
N ALA A 14 -6.61 -24.53 -5.57
CA ALA A 14 -6.93 -25.95 -5.63
C ALA A 14 -6.17 -26.67 -6.75
N GLN A 15 -6.05 -26.03 -7.92
CA GLN A 15 -5.29 -26.55 -9.04
C GLN A 15 -3.78 -26.61 -8.76
N ASP A 16 -3.23 -25.59 -8.10
CA ASP A 16 -1.80 -25.56 -7.77
C ASP A 16 -1.45 -26.60 -6.72
N ILE A 17 -2.32 -26.80 -5.72
CA ILE A 17 -2.18 -27.89 -4.73
C ILE A 17 -2.19 -29.25 -5.43
N SER A 18 -3.18 -29.52 -6.28
CA SER A 18 -3.27 -30.81 -7.00
C SER A 18 -2.09 -31.06 -7.91
N ARG A 19 -1.56 -30.04 -8.58
CA ARG A 19 -0.34 -30.14 -9.40
C ARG A 19 0.92 -30.40 -8.58
N ALA A 20 1.01 -29.81 -7.39
CA ALA A 20 2.18 -29.97 -6.53
C ALA A 20 2.26 -31.36 -5.90
N LEU A 21 1.12 -31.92 -5.50
CA LEU A 21 1.02 -33.24 -4.91
C LEU A 21 1.05 -34.36 -5.99
N GLY A 22 0.48 -34.10 -7.19
CA GLY A 22 0.42 -35.07 -8.29
C GLY A 22 -0.64 -36.17 -8.11
N GLY A 23 -0.89 -36.96 -9.15
CA GLY A 23 -1.76 -38.13 -9.09
C GLY A 23 -3.28 -37.85 -8.98
N PHE A 24 -3.73 -36.68 -9.46
CA PHE A 24 -5.14 -36.31 -9.38
C PHE A 24 -5.89 -36.46 -10.70
N ASP A 25 -7.08 -37.04 -10.64
CA ASP A 25 -8.09 -36.94 -11.68
C ASP A 25 -8.90 -35.66 -11.49
N LYS A 26 -9.11 -34.94 -12.58
CA LYS A 26 -10.02 -33.80 -12.59
C LYS A 26 -11.46 -34.28 -12.74
N LYS A 27 -12.29 -34.03 -11.73
CA LYS A 27 -13.75 -34.15 -11.80
C LYS A 27 -14.35 -32.79 -12.20
N ASN A 28 -15.67 -32.70 -12.37
CA ASN A 28 -16.31 -31.46 -12.83
C ASN A 28 -15.91 -30.24 -12.00
N ASP A 29 -15.96 -30.37 -10.66
CA ASP A 29 -15.83 -29.24 -9.73
C ASP A 29 -14.75 -29.40 -8.66
N TYR A 30 -13.98 -30.49 -8.70
CA TYR A 30 -12.93 -30.83 -7.74
C TYR A 30 -11.89 -31.76 -8.38
N PHE A 31 -10.80 -32.00 -7.67
CA PHE A 31 -9.74 -32.94 -8.05
C PHE A 31 -9.75 -34.09 -7.04
N GLU A 32 -9.47 -35.30 -7.48
CA GLU A 32 -9.46 -36.49 -6.63
C GLU A 32 -8.30 -37.40 -6.95
N SER A 33 -7.64 -37.91 -5.89
CA SER A 33 -6.62 -38.94 -5.93
C SER A 33 -6.98 -40.07 -4.96
N ASP A 34 -6.10 -41.03 -4.80
CA ASP A 34 -6.30 -42.10 -3.81
C ASP A 34 -6.33 -41.60 -2.36
N GLN A 35 -5.55 -40.57 -2.04
CA GLN A 35 -5.39 -40.03 -0.70
C GLN A 35 -6.15 -38.74 -0.44
N TYR A 36 -6.41 -37.93 -1.48
CA TYR A 36 -6.93 -36.58 -1.33
C TYR A 36 -8.12 -36.28 -2.25
N VAL A 37 -9.00 -35.44 -1.75
CA VAL A 37 -10.00 -34.72 -2.53
C VAL A 37 -9.68 -33.22 -2.39
N VAL A 38 -9.51 -32.49 -3.49
CA VAL A 38 -9.19 -31.06 -3.47
C VAL A 38 -10.34 -30.29 -4.11
N ALA A 39 -10.97 -29.43 -3.35
CA ALA A 39 -12.04 -28.54 -3.83
C ALA A 39 -11.74 -27.09 -3.40
N SER A 40 -12.48 -26.14 -3.97
CA SER A 40 -12.34 -24.74 -3.57
C SER A 40 -13.67 -24.14 -3.12
N ALA A 41 -13.61 -23.16 -2.24
CA ALA A 41 -14.71 -22.26 -1.96
C ALA A 41 -14.94 -21.36 -3.20
N VAL A 42 -14.75 -20.32 -3.47
CA VAL A 42 -14.82 -19.20 -4.45
C VAL A 42 -15.00 -17.90 -3.67
N GLY A 43 -14.33 -17.80 -2.52
CA GLY A 43 -14.52 -16.75 -1.53
C GLY A 43 -15.62 -17.09 -0.52
N HIS A 44 -16.27 -16.08 0.05
CA HIS A 44 -17.34 -16.29 1.02
C HIS A 44 -18.56 -16.99 0.41
N LEU A 45 -19.03 -18.01 1.10
CA LEU A 45 -20.23 -18.79 0.73
C LEU A 45 -21.42 -18.50 1.65
N LEU A 46 -21.15 -17.91 2.81
CA LEU A 46 -22.14 -17.56 3.83
C LEU A 46 -21.94 -16.10 4.26
N GLU A 47 -23.03 -15.47 4.68
CA GLU A 47 -23.07 -14.10 5.21
C GLU A 47 -23.91 -14.04 6.49
N LEU A 48 -23.63 -13.07 7.37
CA LEU A 48 -24.43 -12.81 8.57
C LEU A 48 -25.83 -12.30 8.20
N THR A 49 -26.84 -12.73 8.94
CA THR A 49 -28.24 -12.33 8.71
C THR A 49 -28.69 -11.29 9.74
N VAL A 50 -29.68 -10.51 9.35
CA VAL A 50 -30.46 -9.71 10.29
C VAL A 50 -31.40 -10.65 11.05
N PRO A 51 -31.47 -10.59 12.39
CA PRO A 51 -32.43 -11.37 13.15
C PRO A 51 -33.89 -11.08 12.70
N PRO A 52 -34.79 -12.08 12.65
CA PRO A 52 -36.15 -11.90 12.18
C PRO A 52 -36.92 -10.80 12.92
N GLU A 53 -36.70 -10.66 14.22
CA GLU A 53 -37.30 -9.64 15.10
C GLU A 53 -36.82 -8.21 14.78
N ALA A 54 -35.64 -8.10 14.20
CA ALA A 54 -35.07 -6.82 13.76
C ALA A 54 -35.29 -6.54 12.27
N GLU A 55 -35.94 -7.43 11.54
CA GLU A 55 -36.24 -7.26 10.11
C GLU A 55 -37.35 -6.25 9.92
N VAL A 56 -37.07 -5.15 9.21
CA VAL A 56 -38.06 -4.15 8.81
C VAL A 56 -38.45 -4.39 7.36
N LYS A 57 -39.55 -5.11 7.14
CA LYS A 57 -40.01 -5.48 5.79
C LYS A 57 -40.59 -4.31 4.99
N ARG A 58 -41.21 -3.33 5.69
CA ARG A 58 -41.75 -2.08 5.10
C ARG A 58 -41.68 -0.97 6.11
N GLY A 59 -41.46 0.26 5.65
CA GLY A 59 -41.42 1.45 6.50
C GLY A 59 -40.03 2.00 6.74
N LYS A 60 -39.95 2.95 7.67
CA LYS A 60 -38.69 3.64 8.03
C LYS A 60 -38.05 2.97 9.22
N TRP A 61 -36.73 2.92 9.24
CA TRP A 61 -35.99 2.62 10.47
C TRP A 61 -36.18 3.74 11.48
N THR A 62 -36.33 3.38 12.74
CA THR A 62 -36.52 4.30 13.86
C THR A 62 -35.53 4.02 14.96
N PHE A 63 -35.25 5.00 15.81
CA PHE A 63 -34.37 4.83 16.97
C PHE A 63 -34.88 3.80 17.99
N ALA A 64 -36.22 3.63 18.05
CA ALA A 64 -36.83 2.65 18.94
C ALA A 64 -36.48 1.19 18.61
N GLN A 65 -35.98 0.93 17.40
CA GLN A 65 -35.56 -0.39 16.92
C GLN A 65 -34.06 -0.62 17.10
N LEU A 66 -33.37 0.24 17.83
CA LEU A 66 -31.92 0.19 18.03
C LEU A 66 -31.60 0.06 19.52
N PRO A 67 -30.49 -0.59 19.90
CA PRO A 67 -29.57 -1.28 19.00
C PRO A 67 -30.06 -2.67 18.56
N VAL A 68 -29.66 -3.11 17.35
CA VAL A 68 -29.80 -4.50 16.93
C VAL A 68 -28.59 -5.27 17.41
N ILE A 69 -28.77 -6.10 18.44
CA ILE A 69 -27.74 -6.96 19.02
C ILE A 69 -28.32 -8.38 19.07
N PRO A 70 -27.92 -9.29 18.17
CA PRO A 70 -28.45 -10.65 18.19
C PRO A 70 -27.84 -11.46 19.34
N ASP A 71 -28.61 -12.34 19.95
CA ASP A 71 -28.12 -13.30 20.95
C ASP A 71 -27.07 -14.25 20.35
N HIS A 72 -27.21 -14.56 19.06
CA HIS A 72 -26.22 -15.30 18.28
C HIS A 72 -26.25 -14.84 16.81
N PHE A 73 -25.08 -14.84 16.19
CA PHE A 73 -24.93 -14.44 14.79
C PHE A 73 -25.25 -15.61 13.86
N ALA A 74 -26.44 -15.57 13.25
CA ALA A 74 -26.86 -16.58 12.30
C ALA A 74 -26.27 -16.32 10.91
N LEU A 75 -25.97 -17.42 10.20
CA LEU A 75 -25.42 -17.41 8.86
C LEU A 75 -26.48 -17.86 7.84
N LYS A 76 -26.48 -17.27 6.67
CA LYS A 76 -27.25 -17.74 5.51
C LYS A 76 -26.36 -17.94 4.28
N PRO A 77 -26.70 -18.89 3.38
CA PRO A 77 -26.01 -19.05 2.12
C PRO A 77 -26.12 -17.81 1.23
N ILE A 78 -25.01 -17.44 0.57
CA ILE A 78 -25.02 -16.43 -0.48
C ILE A 78 -25.58 -17.06 -1.75
N SER A 79 -26.68 -16.56 -2.27
CA SER A 79 -27.45 -17.16 -3.38
C SER A 79 -26.58 -17.49 -4.60
N LYS A 80 -25.63 -16.60 -4.96
CA LYS A 80 -24.74 -16.78 -6.13
C LYS A 80 -23.75 -17.94 -5.97
N THR A 81 -23.46 -18.37 -4.75
CA THR A 81 -22.45 -19.39 -4.44
C THR A 81 -23.04 -20.61 -3.73
N GLU A 82 -24.36 -20.70 -3.63
CA GLU A 82 -25.06 -21.77 -2.91
C GLU A 82 -24.75 -23.17 -3.47
N SER A 83 -24.64 -23.30 -4.80
CA SER A 83 -24.27 -24.56 -5.46
C SER A 83 -22.89 -25.05 -5.01
N ARG A 84 -21.94 -24.12 -4.82
CA ARG A 84 -20.60 -24.43 -4.33
C ARG A 84 -20.62 -24.87 -2.85
N LEU A 85 -21.42 -24.22 -2.02
CA LEU A 85 -21.62 -24.63 -0.64
C LEU A 85 -22.22 -26.04 -0.56
N LYS A 86 -23.25 -26.34 -1.38
CA LYS A 86 -23.85 -27.68 -1.47
C LYS A 86 -22.82 -28.74 -1.86
N LEU A 87 -21.96 -28.45 -2.83
CA LEU A 87 -20.87 -29.35 -3.23
C LEU A 87 -19.93 -29.64 -2.06
N LEU A 88 -19.42 -28.60 -1.38
CA LEU A 88 -18.50 -28.78 -0.26
C LEU A 88 -19.14 -29.56 0.89
N LYS A 89 -20.39 -29.26 1.26
CA LYS A 89 -21.15 -30.03 2.26
C LYS A 89 -21.27 -31.50 1.87
N ARG A 90 -21.51 -31.82 0.58
CA ARG A 90 -21.56 -33.20 0.05
C ARG A 90 -20.20 -33.90 0.19
N LEU A 91 -19.10 -33.21 -0.19
CA LEU A 91 -17.76 -33.77 -0.09
C LEU A 91 -17.34 -34.00 1.36
N ILE A 92 -17.64 -33.07 2.26
CA ILE A 92 -17.38 -33.21 3.72
C ILE A 92 -18.12 -34.44 4.30
N LYS A 93 -19.34 -34.72 3.84
CA LYS A 93 -20.17 -35.83 4.34
C LYS A 93 -19.80 -37.20 3.75
N ARG A 94 -18.88 -37.28 2.80
CA ARG A 94 -18.44 -38.58 2.23
C ARG A 94 -17.89 -39.50 3.33
N LYS A 95 -18.23 -40.78 3.28
CA LYS A 95 -17.79 -41.77 4.25
C LYS A 95 -16.29 -42.09 4.18
N ASP A 96 -15.73 -42.00 2.97
CA ASP A 96 -14.31 -42.20 2.69
C ASP A 96 -13.43 -40.97 3.01
N VAL A 97 -14.00 -39.83 3.36
CA VAL A 97 -13.29 -38.65 3.86
C VAL A 97 -13.24 -38.73 5.39
N GLU A 98 -12.06 -38.81 5.97
CA GLU A 98 -11.85 -38.89 7.42
C GLU A 98 -11.44 -37.55 8.04
N GLU A 99 -10.76 -36.71 7.27
CA GLU A 99 -10.19 -35.46 7.71
C GLU A 99 -10.51 -34.31 6.74
N VAL A 100 -10.59 -33.07 7.24
CA VAL A 100 -10.76 -31.85 6.43
C VAL A 100 -9.59 -30.91 6.66
N ILE A 101 -8.88 -30.56 5.59
CA ILE A 101 -7.72 -29.68 5.64
C ILE A 101 -8.13 -28.29 5.12
N ASN A 102 -7.98 -27.27 5.97
CA ASN A 102 -8.11 -25.87 5.57
C ASN A 102 -6.91 -25.46 4.71
N GLY A 103 -7.10 -25.37 3.41
CA GLY A 103 -6.15 -24.90 2.41
C GLY A 103 -6.49 -23.50 1.88
N CYS A 104 -7.35 -22.73 2.56
CA CYS A 104 -7.62 -21.34 2.23
C CYS A 104 -6.40 -20.45 2.47
N ASP A 105 -6.43 -19.21 1.99
CA ASP A 105 -5.31 -18.27 2.13
C ASP A 105 -4.87 -18.12 3.60
N ALA A 106 -3.56 -17.90 3.82
CA ALA A 106 -2.95 -17.93 5.14
C ALA A 106 -3.21 -16.63 5.92
N GLY A 107 -4.46 -16.38 6.26
CA GLY A 107 -4.89 -15.17 6.97
C GLY A 107 -6.27 -15.30 7.59
N ARG A 108 -6.74 -14.18 8.18
CA ARG A 108 -8.05 -14.12 8.85
C ARG A 108 -9.21 -14.40 7.91
N GLU A 109 -9.17 -13.87 6.67
CA GLU A 109 -10.25 -14.07 5.71
C GLU A 109 -10.37 -15.54 5.29
N GLY A 110 -9.24 -16.19 4.95
CA GLY A 110 -9.23 -17.61 4.62
C GLY A 110 -9.68 -18.48 5.80
N GLU A 111 -9.32 -18.12 7.03
CA GLU A 111 -9.80 -18.80 8.22
C GLU A 111 -11.31 -18.61 8.40
N LEU A 112 -11.84 -17.39 8.24
CA LEU A 112 -13.27 -17.10 8.36
C LEU A 112 -14.11 -17.88 7.33
N ILE A 113 -13.69 -17.88 6.06
CA ILE A 113 -14.35 -18.61 4.98
C ILE A 113 -14.47 -20.08 5.35
N PHE A 114 -13.36 -20.69 5.78
CA PHE A 114 -13.33 -22.09 6.17
C PHE A 114 -14.22 -22.37 7.39
N ARG A 115 -14.13 -21.56 8.46
CA ARG A 115 -14.92 -21.73 9.68
C ARG A 115 -16.42 -21.66 9.40
N HIS A 116 -16.86 -20.73 8.59
CA HIS A 116 -18.28 -20.68 8.19
C HIS A 116 -18.73 -21.97 7.51
N ILE A 117 -17.92 -22.54 6.59
CA ILE A 117 -18.24 -23.80 5.90
C ILE A 117 -18.31 -24.96 6.89
N ILE A 118 -17.36 -25.06 7.83
CA ILE A 118 -17.33 -26.14 8.83
C ILE A 118 -18.51 -26.04 9.78
N THR A 119 -18.79 -24.85 10.30
CA THR A 119 -19.96 -24.60 11.18
C THR A 119 -21.25 -24.98 10.49
N GLU A 120 -21.45 -24.55 9.25
CA GLU A 120 -22.66 -24.86 8.47
C GLU A 120 -22.76 -26.35 8.09
N SER A 121 -21.65 -27.04 7.93
CA SER A 121 -21.63 -28.48 7.62
C SER A 121 -21.91 -29.36 8.84
N LYS A 122 -21.74 -28.82 10.05
CA LYS A 122 -21.87 -29.52 11.35
C LYS A 122 -21.01 -30.80 11.42
N THR A 123 -19.84 -30.79 10.79
CA THR A 123 -18.94 -31.94 10.76
C THR A 123 -18.22 -32.13 12.09
N LYS A 124 -17.97 -33.40 12.44
CA LYS A 124 -17.14 -33.80 13.60
C LYS A 124 -15.80 -34.41 13.18
N LYS A 125 -15.45 -34.30 11.89
CA LYS A 125 -14.20 -34.85 11.36
C LYS A 125 -13.01 -34.03 11.87
N THR A 126 -11.86 -34.66 11.91
CA THR A 126 -10.59 -34.00 12.26
C THR A 126 -10.32 -32.84 11.31
N ILE A 127 -9.93 -31.71 11.86
CA ILE A 127 -9.60 -30.50 11.10
C ILE A 127 -8.10 -30.25 11.22
N ARG A 128 -7.47 -29.93 10.10
CA ARG A 128 -6.08 -29.48 10.04
C ARG A 128 -5.94 -28.24 9.19
N ARG A 129 -4.82 -27.53 9.34
CA ARG A 129 -4.52 -26.29 8.61
C ARG A 129 -3.26 -26.42 7.80
N LEU A 130 -3.37 -26.25 6.49
CA LEU A 130 -2.27 -26.03 5.56
C LEU A 130 -1.96 -24.53 5.50
N TRP A 131 -0.80 -24.11 6.03
CA TRP A 131 -0.42 -22.71 6.13
C TRP A 131 0.64 -22.37 5.08
N LEU A 132 0.23 -21.77 3.96
CA LEU A 132 1.10 -21.45 2.84
C LEU A 132 1.27 -19.94 2.69
N ARG A 133 2.51 -19.47 2.66
CA ARG A 133 2.91 -18.10 2.29
C ARG A 133 3.56 -18.03 0.91
N SER A 134 3.84 -19.16 0.31
CA SER A 134 4.41 -19.36 -1.01
C SER A 134 3.65 -20.46 -1.73
N MET A 135 3.45 -20.32 -3.04
CA MET A 135 2.74 -21.27 -3.89
C MET A 135 3.68 -22.08 -4.80
N THR A 136 5.00 -22.11 -4.49
CA THR A 136 5.93 -23.02 -5.17
C THR A 136 5.58 -24.47 -4.85
N LYS A 137 5.85 -25.37 -5.79
CA LYS A 137 5.58 -26.80 -5.60
C LYS A 137 6.24 -27.35 -4.33
N GLN A 138 7.46 -26.90 -4.04
CA GLN A 138 8.20 -27.33 -2.86
C GLN A 138 7.54 -26.81 -1.58
N ALA A 139 7.19 -25.51 -1.52
CA ALA A 139 6.50 -24.92 -0.36
C ALA A 139 5.17 -25.62 -0.03
N ILE A 140 4.42 -25.99 -1.08
CA ILE A 140 3.18 -26.77 -0.91
C ILE A 140 3.49 -28.14 -0.29
N ARG A 141 4.44 -28.90 -0.84
CA ARG A 141 4.82 -30.23 -0.30
C ARG A 141 5.30 -30.14 1.16
N ASP A 142 6.17 -29.18 1.45
CA ASP A 142 6.68 -28.95 2.80
C ASP A 142 5.56 -28.54 3.76
N GLY A 143 4.58 -27.79 3.30
CA GLY A 143 3.39 -27.40 4.04
C GLY A 143 2.54 -28.61 4.48
N PHE A 144 2.38 -29.60 3.61
CA PHE A 144 1.68 -30.84 3.94
C PHE A 144 2.40 -31.69 4.98
N GLN A 145 3.72 -31.60 5.07
CA GLN A 145 4.49 -32.27 6.13
C GLN A 145 4.37 -31.52 7.49
N LYS A 146 3.90 -30.27 7.50
CA LYS A 146 3.85 -29.39 8.66
C LYS A 146 2.43 -28.85 8.91
N LEU A 147 1.41 -29.68 8.69
CA LEU A 147 0.03 -29.31 8.97
C LEU A 147 -0.14 -28.91 10.44
N ARG A 148 -0.80 -27.78 10.67
CA ARG A 148 -1.13 -27.30 12.02
C ARG A 148 -2.40 -27.97 12.52
N SER A 149 -2.51 -28.14 13.85
CA SER A 149 -3.75 -28.62 14.45
C SER A 149 -4.83 -27.54 14.46
N ASP A 150 -6.08 -27.94 14.64
CA ASP A 150 -7.21 -27.01 14.75
C ASP A 150 -7.09 -26.10 15.97
N GLU A 151 -6.65 -26.65 17.10
CA GLU A 151 -6.47 -25.92 18.35
C GLU A 151 -5.47 -24.77 18.20
N ALA A 152 -4.40 -24.97 17.45
CA ALA A 152 -3.41 -23.92 17.18
C ALA A 152 -3.98 -22.76 16.34
N MET A 153 -5.11 -22.97 15.66
CA MET A 153 -5.76 -21.97 14.81
C MET A 153 -6.95 -21.28 15.48
N LEU A 154 -7.43 -21.77 16.62
CA LEU A 154 -8.59 -21.19 17.32
C LEU A 154 -8.44 -19.69 17.63
N PRO A 155 -7.28 -19.17 18.11
CA PRO A 155 -7.14 -17.74 18.36
C PRO A 155 -7.34 -16.89 17.08
N LEU A 156 -6.82 -17.37 15.94
CA LEU A 156 -7.01 -16.69 14.65
C LEU A 156 -8.46 -16.78 14.18
N ALA A 157 -9.11 -17.94 14.37
CA ALA A 157 -10.52 -18.14 14.05
C ALA A 157 -11.42 -17.20 14.85
N CYS A 158 -11.22 -17.12 16.18
CA CYS A 158 -11.94 -16.20 17.04
C CYS A 158 -11.75 -14.75 16.60
N ALA A 159 -10.51 -14.33 16.35
CA ALA A 159 -10.22 -12.97 15.88
C ALA A 159 -10.91 -12.65 14.53
N ALA A 160 -11.01 -13.64 13.63
CA ALA A 160 -11.67 -13.48 12.34
C ALA A 160 -13.20 -13.33 12.49
N VAL A 161 -13.80 -14.16 13.36
CA VAL A 161 -15.25 -14.12 13.66
C VAL A 161 -15.61 -12.82 14.37
N CYS A 162 -14.92 -12.48 15.48
CA CYS A 162 -15.15 -11.25 16.23
C CYS A 162 -15.07 -10.00 15.33
N ARG A 163 -14.11 -9.98 14.41
CA ARG A 163 -14.01 -8.87 13.45
C ARG A 163 -15.22 -8.80 12.52
N SER A 164 -15.66 -9.94 11.98
CA SER A 164 -16.83 -9.99 11.09
C SER A 164 -18.10 -9.52 11.80
N GLU A 165 -18.31 -9.98 13.04
CA GLU A 165 -19.44 -9.61 13.87
C GLU A 165 -19.42 -8.15 14.29
N SER A 166 -18.25 -7.63 14.69
CA SER A 166 -18.07 -6.21 15.02
C SER A 166 -18.35 -5.30 13.82
N ASP A 167 -17.84 -5.65 12.64
CA ASP A 167 -18.11 -4.90 11.41
C ASP A 167 -19.60 -4.89 11.09
N TRP A 168 -20.28 -6.02 11.30
CA TRP A 168 -21.72 -6.14 11.09
C TRP A 168 -22.50 -5.30 12.10
N LEU A 169 -22.19 -5.38 13.41
CA LEU A 169 -22.85 -4.62 14.47
C LEU A 169 -22.74 -3.11 14.23
N VAL A 170 -21.53 -2.62 14.00
CA VAL A 170 -21.32 -1.19 13.73
C VAL A 170 -22.01 -0.78 12.43
N GLY A 171 -21.91 -1.61 11.39
CA GLY A 171 -22.50 -1.32 10.10
C GLY A 171 -24.03 -1.23 10.13
N ILE A 172 -24.72 -2.20 10.73
CA ILE A 172 -26.19 -2.22 10.76
C ILE A 172 -26.74 -1.13 11.67
N ASN A 173 -26.23 -1.01 12.89
CA ASN A 173 -26.73 -0.05 13.86
C ASN A 173 -26.43 1.39 13.43
N GLY A 174 -25.20 1.67 13.01
CA GLY A 174 -24.80 2.98 12.53
C GLY A 174 -25.59 3.41 11.28
N THR A 175 -25.75 2.49 10.30
CA THR A 175 -26.52 2.78 9.08
C THR A 175 -27.98 3.06 9.39
N ARG A 176 -28.61 2.27 10.23
CA ARG A 176 -30.01 2.48 10.61
C ARG A 176 -30.21 3.77 11.40
N ALA A 177 -29.33 4.05 12.38
CA ALA A 177 -29.37 5.27 13.17
C ALA A 177 -29.22 6.52 12.30
N MET A 178 -28.21 6.57 11.44
CA MET A 178 -27.96 7.71 10.56
C MET A 178 -29.05 7.89 9.51
N THR A 179 -29.57 6.80 8.97
CA THR A 179 -30.69 6.85 8.03
C THR A 179 -31.96 7.36 8.72
N ALA A 180 -32.28 6.89 9.94
CA ALA A 180 -33.40 7.37 10.73
C ALA A 180 -33.24 8.87 11.07
N PHE A 181 -32.03 9.30 11.44
CA PHE A 181 -31.73 10.71 11.73
C PHE A 181 -31.96 11.60 10.52
N ASN A 182 -31.41 11.25 9.37
CA ASN A 182 -31.51 12.05 8.15
C ASN A 182 -32.92 12.00 7.51
N SER A 183 -33.74 11.03 7.88
CA SER A 183 -35.12 10.86 7.36
C SER A 183 -36.20 11.44 8.26
N LYS A 184 -35.83 12.15 9.34
CA LYS A 184 -36.80 12.74 10.32
C LYS A 184 -37.80 13.68 9.66
N SER A 185 -37.38 14.52 8.74
CA SER A 185 -38.19 15.51 8.05
C SER A 185 -38.99 14.99 6.85
N GLY A 186 -39.03 13.68 6.65
CA GLY A 186 -39.66 13.01 5.51
C GLY A 186 -38.66 12.34 4.58
N GLY A 187 -39.16 11.52 3.64
CA GLY A 187 -38.31 10.75 2.71
C GLY A 187 -37.61 9.55 3.36
N PHE A 188 -36.73 8.90 2.60
CA PHE A 188 -35.83 7.83 3.05
C PHE A 188 -34.44 8.12 2.48
N PHE A 189 -33.53 8.59 3.33
CA PHE A 189 -32.18 8.97 2.95
C PHE A 189 -31.19 7.96 3.53
N LEU A 190 -30.92 6.91 2.76
CA LEU A 190 -29.97 5.87 3.16
C LEU A 190 -28.60 6.47 3.41
N THR A 191 -28.17 6.44 4.67
CA THR A 191 -26.87 6.96 5.11
C THR A 191 -26.07 5.81 5.70
N THR A 192 -25.18 5.26 4.88
CA THR A 192 -24.37 4.11 5.27
C THR A 192 -23.27 4.49 6.24
N VAL A 193 -23.06 3.65 7.24
CA VAL A 193 -21.94 3.72 8.18
C VAL A 193 -21.08 2.47 8.02
N GLY A 194 -19.78 2.65 8.00
CA GLY A 194 -18.86 1.53 7.88
C GLY A 194 -17.45 1.88 8.33
N ARG A 195 -16.72 0.87 8.74
CA ARG A 195 -15.37 0.97 9.29
C ARG A 195 -14.36 1.68 8.39
N VAL A 196 -14.54 1.64 7.08
CA VAL A 196 -13.66 2.32 6.11
C VAL A 196 -14.30 3.60 5.58
N GLN A 197 -15.58 3.56 5.21
CA GLN A 197 -16.29 4.68 4.58
C GLN A 197 -16.36 5.90 5.50
N THR A 198 -16.76 5.70 6.75
CA THR A 198 -16.98 6.80 7.69
C THR A 198 -15.68 7.50 8.08
N PRO A 199 -14.60 6.80 8.48
CA PRO A 199 -13.30 7.45 8.70
C PRO A 199 -12.74 8.14 7.45
N THR A 200 -12.93 7.57 6.27
CA THR A 200 -12.50 8.21 5.02
C THR A 200 -13.23 9.53 4.79
N LEU A 201 -14.55 9.55 5.02
CA LEU A 201 -15.35 10.77 4.92
C LEU A 201 -14.87 11.81 5.95
N THR A 202 -14.59 11.39 7.18
CA THR A 202 -14.06 12.29 8.23
C THR A 202 -12.75 12.94 7.79
N ILE A 203 -11.81 12.18 7.24
CA ILE A 203 -10.53 12.71 6.70
C ILE A 203 -10.79 13.82 5.67
N LEU A 204 -11.77 13.63 4.79
CA LEU A 204 -12.14 14.62 3.77
C LEU A 204 -12.80 15.85 4.38
N VAL A 205 -13.74 15.66 5.31
CA VAL A 205 -14.44 16.75 6.00
C VAL A 205 -13.47 17.61 6.81
N ASP A 206 -12.57 16.98 7.56
CA ASP A 206 -11.55 17.68 8.34
C ASP A 206 -10.62 18.52 7.45
N ARG A 207 -10.26 17.99 6.28
CA ARG A 207 -9.46 18.72 5.30
C ARG A 207 -10.20 19.94 4.78
N GLU A 208 -11.47 19.80 4.40
CA GLU A 208 -12.30 20.92 3.91
C GLU A 208 -12.53 21.96 5.01
N GLN A 209 -12.73 21.54 6.26
CA GLN A 209 -12.86 22.47 7.38
C GLN A 209 -11.56 23.26 7.62
N LYS A 210 -10.39 22.59 7.55
CA LYS A 210 -9.10 23.27 7.67
C LYS A 210 -8.88 24.27 6.53
N ILE A 211 -9.26 23.92 5.30
CA ILE A 211 -9.18 24.84 4.15
C ILE A 211 -10.10 26.04 4.36
N LYS A 212 -11.36 25.83 4.80
CA LYS A 212 -12.32 26.92 5.03
C LYS A 212 -11.93 27.85 6.17
N LYS A 213 -11.26 27.34 7.20
CA LYS A 213 -10.79 28.11 8.37
C LYS A 213 -9.40 28.71 8.17
N PHE A 214 -8.74 28.42 7.06
CA PHE A 214 -7.40 28.90 6.80
C PHE A 214 -7.42 30.41 6.59
N VAL A 215 -6.48 31.10 7.24
CA VAL A 215 -6.24 32.53 7.09
C VAL A 215 -4.86 32.71 6.47
N GLU A 216 -4.81 33.35 5.33
CA GLU A 216 -3.58 33.66 4.65
C GLU A 216 -2.73 34.65 5.46
N ARG A 217 -1.42 34.42 5.50
CA ARG A 217 -0.44 35.31 6.14
C ARG A 217 0.66 35.63 5.16
N ASN A 218 1.05 36.92 5.07
CA ASN A 218 2.19 37.34 4.28
C ASN A 218 3.48 36.92 4.96
N TYR A 219 4.46 36.56 4.19
CA TYR A 219 5.85 36.34 4.59
C TYR A 219 6.79 36.74 3.47
N TRP A 220 8.03 36.99 3.83
CA TRP A 220 9.07 37.42 2.89
C TRP A 220 10.18 36.40 2.84
N GLU A 221 10.80 36.28 1.66
CA GLU A 221 11.99 35.48 1.44
C GLU A 221 13.06 36.37 0.80
N LEU A 222 14.31 36.25 1.25
CA LEU A 222 15.46 36.93 0.68
C LEU A 222 16.31 35.95 -0.14
N HIS A 223 16.48 36.28 -1.41
CA HIS A 223 17.30 35.53 -2.37
C HIS A 223 18.48 36.41 -2.79
N ALA A 224 19.70 35.94 -2.51
CA ALA A 224 20.92 36.64 -2.85
C ALA A 224 21.57 36.02 -4.09
N ASN A 225 22.12 36.87 -4.97
CA ASN A 225 23.00 36.45 -6.04
C ASN A 225 24.43 36.83 -5.67
N PHE A 226 25.28 35.81 -5.53
CA PHE A 226 26.68 35.95 -5.13
C PHE A 226 27.60 35.79 -6.32
N GLN A 227 28.57 36.72 -6.45
CA GLN A 227 29.67 36.61 -7.39
C GLN A 227 30.87 35.96 -6.70
N ALA A 228 31.19 34.73 -7.11
CA ALA A 228 32.39 34.00 -6.81
C ALA A 228 33.45 34.15 -7.92
N LYS A 229 34.67 33.68 -7.70
CA LYS A 229 35.74 33.70 -8.74
C LYS A 229 35.35 32.92 -9.99
N ALA A 230 34.64 31.77 -9.83
CA ALA A 230 34.27 30.88 -10.91
C ALA A 230 32.90 31.19 -11.54
N GLY A 231 32.16 32.19 -11.07
CA GLY A 231 30.84 32.54 -11.59
C GLY A 231 29.85 32.94 -10.51
N HIS A 232 28.56 32.89 -10.85
CA HIS A 232 27.49 33.29 -9.95
C HIS A 232 26.78 32.06 -9.35
N TYR A 233 26.21 32.25 -8.15
CA TYR A 233 25.29 31.29 -7.56
C TYR A 233 24.25 31.98 -6.67
N GLU A 234 23.08 31.36 -6.52
CA GLU A 234 22.02 31.86 -5.66
C GLU A 234 22.11 31.27 -4.25
N GLY A 235 21.80 32.07 -3.23
CA GLY A 235 21.61 31.65 -1.85
C GLY A 235 20.33 32.24 -1.28
N ARG A 236 19.63 31.48 -0.46
CA ARG A 236 18.42 31.91 0.21
C ARG A 236 18.69 32.11 1.69
N TRP A 237 18.29 33.25 2.22
CA TRP A 237 18.41 33.55 3.64
C TRP A 237 17.64 32.52 4.50
N PHE A 238 18.16 32.20 5.65
CA PHE A 238 17.48 31.37 6.62
C PHE A 238 17.91 31.72 8.06
N ASP A 239 16.96 31.54 9.00
CA ASP A 239 17.22 31.72 10.42
C ASP A 239 17.98 30.50 10.98
N GLU A 240 19.25 30.67 11.36
CA GLU A 240 20.06 29.63 12.00
C GLU A 240 19.56 29.28 13.41
N GLY A 241 18.81 30.17 14.05
CA GLY A 241 18.19 29.96 15.36
C GLY A 241 16.97 29.05 15.33
N PHE A 242 16.37 28.83 14.14
CA PHE A 242 15.15 28.04 13.99
C PHE A 242 15.28 26.61 14.53
N ARG A 243 14.33 26.17 15.34
CA ARG A 243 14.30 24.84 15.93
C ARG A 243 13.09 24.04 15.45
N LYS A 244 13.21 22.71 15.45
CA LYS A 244 12.10 21.82 15.07
C LYS A 244 10.83 22.04 15.89
N LYS A 245 10.97 22.40 17.14
CA LYS A 245 9.84 22.74 18.04
C LYS A 245 9.02 23.93 17.55
N ASP A 246 9.62 24.89 16.86
CA ASP A 246 8.92 26.06 16.34
C ASP A 246 7.90 25.65 15.28
N LYS A 247 8.24 24.66 14.46
CA LYS A 247 7.32 24.08 13.47
C LYS A 247 6.19 23.26 14.08
N GLU A 248 6.37 22.74 15.30
CA GLU A 248 5.30 22.01 16.01
C GLU A 248 4.25 22.99 16.58
N SER A 249 4.68 24.19 16.97
CA SER A 249 3.80 25.26 17.47
C SER A 249 3.00 25.93 16.36
N ASP A 250 3.59 26.13 15.19
CA ASP A 250 2.95 26.72 14.01
C ASP A 250 3.47 26.01 12.73
N PRO A 251 2.61 25.24 12.03
CA PRO A 251 3.00 24.48 10.85
C PRO A 251 3.46 25.34 9.67
N ASP A 252 3.21 26.65 9.67
CA ASP A 252 3.65 27.56 8.61
C ASP A 252 5.06 28.09 8.84
N LEU A 253 5.59 27.99 10.06
CA LEU A 253 6.97 28.43 10.34
C LEU A 253 7.98 27.59 9.57
N ARG A 254 8.92 28.28 8.92
CA ARG A 254 10.07 27.72 8.20
C ARG A 254 11.27 28.62 8.44
N PRO A 255 12.47 28.08 8.49
CA PRO A 255 13.68 28.90 8.69
C PRO A 255 13.89 29.94 7.59
N GLU A 256 13.36 29.71 6.38
CA GLU A 256 13.53 30.59 5.24
C GLU A 256 12.46 31.70 5.16
N ARG A 257 11.50 31.73 6.09
CA ARG A 257 10.38 32.69 6.06
C ARG A 257 10.58 33.79 7.09
N ILE A 258 10.53 35.02 6.62
CA ILE A 258 10.56 36.23 7.45
C ILE A 258 9.13 36.74 7.55
N TRP A 259 8.65 37.00 8.79
CA TRP A 259 7.27 37.37 9.06
C TRP A 259 7.05 38.87 9.25
N SER A 260 8.13 39.70 9.25
CA SER A 260 8.07 41.16 9.24
C SER A 260 8.75 41.67 7.98
N LYS A 261 8.07 42.59 7.28
CA LYS A 261 8.60 43.27 6.10
C LYS A 261 9.79 44.15 6.47
N GLU A 262 9.64 44.89 7.55
CA GLU A 262 10.66 45.80 8.04
C GLU A 262 11.97 45.08 8.35
N PHE A 263 11.86 43.92 9.02
CA PHE A 263 13.04 43.08 9.31
C PHE A 263 13.68 42.52 8.04
N ALA A 264 12.86 42.13 7.05
CA ALA A 264 13.39 41.65 5.77
C ALA A 264 14.11 42.77 4.98
N GLU A 265 13.57 43.98 4.99
CA GLU A 265 14.19 45.16 4.38
C GLU A 265 15.47 45.59 5.11
N GLU A 266 15.52 45.44 6.44
CA GLU A 266 16.73 45.69 7.24
C GLU A 266 17.85 44.73 6.82
N ILE A 267 17.59 43.43 6.75
CA ILE A 267 18.58 42.44 6.29
C ILE A 267 19.02 42.75 4.86
N GLN A 268 18.07 43.10 3.97
CA GLN A 268 18.40 43.47 2.60
C GLN A 268 19.37 44.65 2.53
N LYS A 269 19.11 45.74 3.24
CA LYS A 269 19.99 46.90 3.30
C LYS A 269 21.34 46.59 3.90
N LYS A 270 21.34 45.77 4.96
CA LYS A 270 22.56 45.36 5.67
C LYS A 270 23.53 44.55 4.80
N CYS A 271 22.98 43.67 3.93
CA CYS A 271 23.77 42.69 3.19
C CYS A 271 24.05 43.09 1.73
N LEU A 272 23.28 44.01 1.14
CA LEU A 272 23.45 44.41 -0.26
C LEU A 272 24.82 45.08 -0.48
N ASN A 273 25.51 44.67 -1.56
CA ASN A 273 26.85 45.10 -1.90
C ASN A 273 27.95 44.82 -0.84
N GLN A 274 27.66 43.93 0.13
CA GLN A 274 28.62 43.49 1.09
C GLN A 274 29.30 42.19 0.66
N SER A 275 30.49 41.96 1.22
CA SER A 275 31.22 40.72 1.01
C SER A 275 30.75 39.65 1.99
N GLY A 276 30.62 38.42 1.49
CA GLY A 276 30.31 37.26 2.31
C GLY A 276 31.42 36.21 2.29
N THR A 277 31.47 35.40 3.35
CA THR A 277 32.39 34.26 3.45
C THR A 277 31.66 32.97 3.26
N VAL A 278 32.17 32.08 2.41
CA VAL A 278 31.55 30.80 2.07
C VAL A 278 32.07 29.68 2.94
N THR A 279 31.17 28.87 3.46
CA THR A 279 31.47 27.55 4.05
C THR A 279 30.73 26.50 3.24
N GLU A 280 31.44 25.49 2.75
CA GLU A 280 30.86 24.43 1.93
C GLU A 280 31.11 23.05 2.51
N GLU A 281 30.05 22.26 2.66
CA GLU A 281 30.13 20.86 3.07
C GLU A 281 29.61 19.95 1.93
N LYS A 282 30.41 18.95 1.57
CA LYS A 282 30.05 17.91 0.59
C LYS A 282 29.94 16.56 1.28
N ARG A 283 28.81 15.90 1.10
CA ARG A 283 28.57 14.56 1.66
C ARG A 283 28.01 13.59 0.64
N PRO A 284 28.48 12.34 0.62
CA PRO A 284 27.87 11.30 -0.20
C PRO A 284 26.50 10.91 0.38
N SER A 285 25.56 10.60 -0.51
CA SER A 285 24.23 10.11 -0.13
C SER A 285 23.84 8.98 -1.04
N LYS A 286 23.26 7.91 -0.47
CA LYS A 286 22.77 6.74 -1.20
C LYS A 286 21.26 6.65 -1.08
N GLN A 287 20.60 6.51 -2.22
CA GLN A 287 19.16 6.34 -2.29
C GLN A 287 18.82 4.93 -2.81
N LEU A 288 18.28 4.09 -1.92
CA LEU A 288 17.78 2.79 -2.31
C LEU A 288 16.55 2.92 -3.21
N SER A 289 16.34 1.94 -4.09
CA SER A 289 15.09 1.83 -4.86
C SER A 289 13.89 1.77 -3.91
N PRO A 290 12.71 2.22 -4.33
CA PRO A 290 11.49 1.89 -3.61
C PRO A 290 11.31 0.37 -3.52
N LEU A 291 10.57 -0.12 -2.50
CA LEU A 291 10.21 -1.54 -2.39
C LEU A 291 9.25 -1.96 -3.52
N LEU A 292 9.06 -3.26 -3.69
CA LEU A 292 8.04 -3.81 -4.58
C LEU A 292 6.66 -3.24 -4.27
N TYR A 293 5.72 -3.41 -5.20
CA TYR A 293 4.36 -2.91 -5.01
C TYR A 293 3.52 -3.85 -4.12
N ASP A 294 2.84 -3.25 -3.16
CA ASP A 294 1.52 -3.68 -2.68
C ASP A 294 0.42 -2.99 -3.51
N LEU A 295 -0.83 -3.34 -3.26
CA LEU A 295 -1.95 -2.74 -4.01
C LEU A 295 -2.01 -1.23 -3.85
N THR A 296 -1.90 -0.72 -2.61
CA THR A 296 -2.06 0.70 -2.32
C THR A 296 -0.94 1.53 -2.97
N SER A 297 0.31 1.10 -2.88
CA SER A 297 1.42 1.81 -3.53
C SER A 297 1.31 1.79 -5.06
N LEU A 298 0.82 0.69 -5.65
CA LEU A 298 0.55 0.63 -7.08
C LEU A 298 -0.55 1.63 -7.49
N GLN A 299 -1.66 1.67 -6.75
CA GLN A 299 -2.76 2.61 -6.98
C GLN A 299 -2.32 4.07 -6.86
N ARG A 300 -1.55 4.40 -5.82
CA ARG A 300 -1.02 5.75 -5.58
C ARG A 300 -0.13 6.22 -6.72
N GLU A 301 0.79 5.38 -7.15
CA GLU A 301 1.73 5.75 -8.22
C GLU A 301 1.03 5.80 -9.59
N ALA A 302 0.08 4.89 -9.87
CA ALA A 302 -0.72 4.92 -11.08
C ALA A 302 -1.60 6.18 -11.17
N ASN A 303 -2.19 6.60 -10.04
CA ASN A 303 -2.95 7.84 -9.96
C ASN A 303 -2.05 9.07 -10.17
N SER A 304 -0.88 9.12 -9.50
CA SER A 304 0.05 10.24 -9.64
C SER A 304 0.64 10.38 -11.04
N ARG A 305 0.93 9.25 -11.72
CA ARG A 305 1.58 9.26 -13.05
C ARG A 305 0.61 9.41 -14.21
N PHE A 306 -0.54 8.76 -14.09
CA PHE A 306 -1.47 8.59 -15.23
C PHE A 306 -2.88 9.08 -14.93
N GLY A 307 -3.16 9.59 -13.73
CA GLY A 307 -4.51 9.97 -13.32
C GLY A 307 -5.47 8.79 -13.19
N LEU A 308 -4.97 7.55 -13.18
CA LEU A 308 -5.82 6.36 -13.12
C LEU A 308 -6.48 6.26 -11.73
N PRO A 309 -7.82 6.14 -11.66
CA PRO A 309 -8.51 5.89 -10.40
C PRO A 309 -8.06 4.60 -9.73
N ALA A 310 -8.07 4.56 -8.40
CA ALA A 310 -7.66 3.39 -7.62
C ALA A 310 -8.46 2.11 -7.99
N GLY A 311 -9.78 2.26 -8.19
CA GLY A 311 -10.64 1.16 -8.65
C GLY A 311 -10.26 0.65 -10.04
N ARG A 312 -9.92 1.56 -10.97
CA ARG A 312 -9.47 1.21 -12.32
C ARG A 312 -8.12 0.50 -12.30
N THR A 313 -7.18 0.98 -11.50
CA THR A 313 -5.86 0.34 -11.31
C THR A 313 -6.01 -1.09 -10.80
N LEU A 314 -6.90 -1.33 -9.83
CA LEU A 314 -7.18 -2.69 -9.35
C LEU A 314 -7.79 -3.58 -10.44
N GLN A 315 -8.76 -3.07 -11.23
CA GLN A 315 -9.34 -3.84 -12.35
C GLN A 315 -8.29 -4.27 -13.37
N LEU A 316 -7.38 -3.36 -13.73
CA LEU A 316 -6.30 -3.63 -14.67
C LEU A 316 -5.32 -4.66 -14.11
N ALA A 317 -4.91 -4.51 -12.85
CA ALA A 317 -4.02 -5.46 -12.19
C ALA A 317 -4.68 -6.84 -12.05
N GLN A 318 -5.99 -6.91 -11.77
CA GLN A 318 -6.73 -8.18 -11.77
C GLN A 318 -6.80 -8.81 -13.16
N ALA A 319 -7.03 -8.04 -14.22
CA ALA A 319 -6.99 -8.56 -15.59
C ALA A 319 -5.61 -9.13 -15.96
N LEU A 320 -4.54 -8.44 -15.57
CA LEU A 320 -3.17 -8.91 -15.75
C LEU A 320 -2.89 -10.21 -14.97
N TYR A 321 -3.46 -10.36 -13.78
CA TYR A 321 -3.36 -11.58 -12.99
C TYR A 321 -4.26 -12.71 -13.53
N GLU A 322 -5.56 -12.46 -13.71
CA GLU A 322 -6.56 -13.52 -13.98
C GLU A 322 -6.58 -13.93 -15.45
N ARG A 323 -6.64 -12.96 -16.37
CA ARG A 323 -6.77 -13.19 -17.80
C ARG A 323 -5.45 -13.40 -18.48
N HIS A 324 -4.48 -12.53 -18.22
CA HIS A 324 -3.19 -12.54 -18.90
C HIS A 324 -2.14 -13.42 -18.20
N LYS A 325 -2.32 -13.70 -16.91
CA LYS A 325 -1.38 -14.48 -16.08
C LYS A 325 0.02 -13.88 -16.00
N MET A 326 0.13 -12.57 -16.17
CA MET A 326 1.40 -11.85 -16.25
C MET A 326 1.85 -11.21 -14.94
N LEU A 327 0.95 -11.09 -13.97
CA LEU A 327 1.25 -10.58 -12.63
C LEU A 327 0.86 -11.60 -11.56
N THR A 328 1.43 -11.48 -10.37
CA THR A 328 0.99 -12.17 -9.17
C THR A 328 -0.31 -11.54 -8.64
N TYR A 329 -0.90 -12.13 -7.61
CA TYR A 329 -2.18 -11.69 -7.05
C TYR A 329 -2.11 -10.22 -6.57
N PRO A 330 -2.96 -9.33 -7.10
CA PRO A 330 -2.79 -7.90 -6.87
C PRO A 330 -3.35 -7.38 -5.54
N ARG A 331 -4.21 -8.16 -4.86
CA ARG A 331 -4.77 -7.74 -3.57
C ARG A 331 -3.85 -8.18 -2.43
N THR A 332 -2.74 -7.53 -2.32
CA THR A 332 -1.74 -7.77 -1.29
C THR A 332 -1.37 -6.48 -0.58
N ASP A 333 -0.98 -6.61 0.66
CA ASP A 333 -0.43 -5.56 1.50
C ASP A 333 1.08 -5.69 1.68
N SER A 334 1.66 -6.76 1.17
CA SER A 334 3.08 -7.03 1.29
C SER A 334 3.86 -6.39 0.15
N ARG A 335 5.04 -5.87 0.49
CA ARG A 335 6.07 -5.38 -0.44
C ARG A 335 7.30 -6.29 -0.46
N ALA A 336 7.17 -7.49 0.10
CA ALA A 336 8.23 -8.48 0.20
C ALA A 336 7.89 -9.74 -0.58
N LEU A 337 8.90 -10.52 -0.91
CA LEU A 337 8.80 -11.85 -1.52
C LEU A 337 9.10 -12.93 -0.48
N PRO A 338 8.59 -14.16 -0.68
CA PRO A 338 8.99 -15.32 0.11
C PRO A 338 10.49 -15.59 0.00
N GLU A 339 11.08 -16.14 1.07
CA GLU A 339 12.51 -16.42 1.11
C GLU A 339 12.96 -17.49 0.10
N ASP A 340 12.06 -18.36 -0.32
CA ASP A 340 12.25 -19.39 -1.33
C ASP A 340 12.06 -18.89 -2.78
N TYR A 341 11.75 -17.58 -3.00
CA TYR A 341 11.47 -17.03 -4.32
C TYR A 341 12.72 -16.59 -5.10
N VAL A 342 13.91 -16.75 -4.56
CA VAL A 342 15.15 -16.32 -5.22
C VAL A 342 15.31 -16.94 -6.63
N GLU A 343 15.08 -18.25 -6.76
CA GLU A 343 15.18 -18.93 -8.06
C GLU A 343 14.01 -18.55 -8.99
N THR A 344 12.80 -18.41 -8.47
CA THR A 344 11.64 -17.94 -9.25
C THR A 344 11.89 -16.53 -9.82
N VAL A 345 12.54 -15.64 -9.06
CA VAL A 345 12.95 -14.32 -9.56
C VAL A 345 13.94 -14.44 -10.71
N LYS A 346 14.94 -15.31 -10.62
CA LYS A 346 15.91 -15.55 -11.72
C LYS A 346 15.21 -16.11 -12.97
N GLU A 347 14.27 -17.03 -12.81
CA GLU A 347 13.45 -17.53 -13.92
C GLU A 347 12.60 -16.43 -14.56
N THR A 348 12.04 -15.53 -13.73
CA THR A 348 11.26 -14.38 -14.21
C THR A 348 12.12 -13.40 -15.02
N LEU A 349 13.37 -13.16 -14.61
CA LEU A 349 14.31 -12.31 -15.37
C LEU A 349 14.56 -12.86 -16.78
N LYS A 350 14.76 -14.17 -16.93
CA LYS A 350 14.93 -14.82 -18.23
C LYS A 350 13.73 -14.63 -19.16
N ALA A 351 12.53 -14.49 -18.63
CA ALA A 351 11.33 -14.27 -19.42
C ALA A 351 11.30 -12.90 -20.13
N PHE A 352 12.18 -11.97 -19.78
CA PHE A 352 12.31 -10.67 -20.44
C PHE A 352 13.22 -10.65 -21.66
N THR A 353 13.86 -11.77 -22.03
CA THR A 353 14.62 -11.90 -23.27
C THR A 353 13.76 -11.54 -24.48
N GLY A 354 14.28 -10.72 -25.39
CA GLY A 354 13.56 -10.20 -26.56
C GLY A 354 12.55 -9.08 -26.26
N SER A 355 12.49 -8.58 -25.03
CA SER A 355 11.62 -7.48 -24.64
C SER A 355 12.40 -6.17 -24.43
N SER A 356 11.68 -5.05 -24.29
CA SER A 356 12.26 -3.76 -23.92
C SER A 356 12.92 -3.74 -22.52
N TYR A 357 12.71 -4.77 -21.72
CA TYR A 357 13.26 -4.92 -20.37
C TYR A 357 14.55 -5.76 -20.34
N GLU A 358 14.92 -6.40 -21.46
CA GLU A 358 16.05 -7.34 -21.54
C GLU A 358 17.37 -6.74 -21.06
N SER A 359 17.67 -5.52 -21.47
CA SER A 359 18.92 -4.85 -21.08
C SER A 359 19.09 -4.78 -19.56
N SER A 360 18.02 -4.37 -18.85
CA SER A 360 18.05 -4.30 -17.38
C SER A 360 18.08 -5.69 -16.73
N ALA A 361 17.30 -6.64 -17.26
CA ALA A 361 17.27 -8.00 -16.74
C ALA A 361 18.64 -8.69 -16.90
N SER A 362 19.25 -8.62 -18.08
CA SER A 362 20.59 -9.18 -18.36
C SER A 362 21.68 -8.53 -17.50
N LYS A 363 21.54 -7.23 -17.18
CA LYS A 363 22.48 -6.53 -16.29
C LYS A 363 22.39 -7.07 -14.85
N ILE A 364 21.19 -7.36 -14.36
CA ILE A 364 20.96 -7.98 -13.04
C ILE A 364 21.57 -9.38 -13.00
N GLU A 365 21.36 -10.19 -14.04
CA GLU A 365 21.89 -11.57 -14.13
C GLU A 365 23.41 -11.58 -14.18
N ARG A 366 24.04 -10.82 -15.10
CA ARG A 366 25.49 -10.73 -15.26
C ARG A 366 26.21 -10.34 -13.98
N ASN A 367 25.63 -9.43 -13.21
CA ASN A 367 26.21 -8.96 -11.95
C ASN A 367 25.75 -9.78 -10.73
N SER A 368 24.94 -10.82 -10.91
CA SER A 368 24.42 -11.66 -9.83
C SER A 368 23.79 -10.85 -8.69
N TRP A 369 22.98 -9.83 -9.02
CA TRP A 369 22.38 -8.93 -8.03
C TRP A 369 21.18 -9.53 -7.29
N VAL A 370 20.60 -10.63 -7.81
CA VAL A 370 19.55 -11.36 -7.08
C VAL A 370 20.20 -12.21 -6.00
N LYS A 371 20.18 -11.71 -4.77
CA LYS A 371 20.73 -12.39 -3.59
C LYS A 371 19.72 -12.40 -2.45
N PRO A 372 19.71 -13.44 -1.60
CA PRO A 372 18.91 -13.43 -0.37
C PRO A 372 19.21 -12.18 0.45
N ASN A 373 18.19 -11.38 0.73
CA ASN A 373 18.28 -10.25 1.66
C ASN A 373 16.92 -9.97 2.29
N LYS A 374 16.91 -9.57 3.57
CA LYS A 374 15.68 -9.35 4.34
C LYS A 374 14.90 -8.10 3.95
N ARG A 375 15.44 -7.26 3.06
CA ARG A 375 14.71 -6.12 2.52
C ARG A 375 13.68 -6.55 1.47
N ILE A 376 14.01 -7.56 0.65
CA ILE A 376 13.20 -8.06 -0.47
C ILE A 376 12.56 -9.40 -0.12
N PHE A 377 13.36 -10.37 0.37
CA PHE A 377 12.92 -11.73 0.69
C PHE A 377 12.73 -11.88 2.19
N ASN A 378 11.49 -11.82 2.66
CA ASN A 378 11.21 -11.82 4.10
C ASN A 378 9.80 -12.35 4.41
N ASN A 379 9.75 -13.60 4.86
CA ASN A 379 8.50 -14.25 5.24
C ASN A 379 7.74 -13.53 6.38
N ALA A 380 8.44 -12.83 7.28
CA ALA A 380 7.78 -12.11 8.38
C ALA A 380 6.98 -10.88 7.91
N LYS A 381 7.29 -10.35 6.71
CA LYS A 381 6.59 -9.21 6.09
C LYS A 381 5.48 -9.64 5.13
N ILE A 382 5.15 -10.91 5.07
CA ILE A 382 4.09 -11.46 4.22
C ILE A 382 2.96 -11.91 5.14
N SER A 383 1.78 -11.32 4.93
CA SER A 383 0.54 -11.75 5.57
C SER A 383 -0.08 -12.92 4.79
N ASP A 384 -1.02 -12.65 3.92
CA ASP A 384 -1.74 -13.63 3.10
C ASP A 384 -1.09 -13.82 1.74
N HIS A 385 -0.59 -12.73 1.14
CA HIS A 385 0.01 -12.70 -0.18
C HIS A 385 1.29 -11.86 -0.18
N PHE A 386 2.22 -12.24 -1.03
CA PHE A 386 3.46 -11.49 -1.25
C PHE A 386 3.26 -10.34 -2.28
N ALA A 387 4.29 -9.56 -2.52
CA ALA A 387 4.27 -8.39 -3.39
C ALA A 387 3.79 -8.67 -4.81
N ILE A 388 3.28 -7.64 -5.49
CA ILE A 388 2.90 -7.68 -6.89
C ILE A 388 4.18 -7.65 -7.74
N ILE A 389 4.42 -8.75 -8.46
CA ILE A 389 5.56 -8.91 -9.38
C ILE A 389 5.10 -9.51 -10.71
N PRO A 390 5.89 -9.36 -11.79
CA PRO A 390 5.64 -10.09 -13.03
C PRO A 390 5.87 -11.59 -12.82
N THR A 391 5.20 -12.40 -13.63
CA THR A 391 5.41 -13.85 -13.70
C THR A 391 6.41 -14.20 -14.78
N SER A 392 6.87 -15.47 -14.81
CA SER A 392 7.72 -15.99 -15.87
C SER A 392 7.06 -16.07 -17.25
N LEU A 393 5.75 -15.77 -17.37
CA LEU A 393 5.06 -15.78 -18.67
C LEU A 393 5.44 -14.59 -19.55
N GLY A 394 6.01 -13.53 -19.00
CA GLY A 394 6.45 -12.36 -19.74
C GLY A 394 5.35 -11.68 -20.58
N PRO A 395 5.71 -10.75 -21.46
CA PRO A 395 4.76 -9.98 -22.28
C PRO A 395 4.37 -10.70 -23.57
N LYS A 396 3.77 -11.89 -23.49
CA LYS A 396 3.40 -12.72 -24.66
C LYS A 396 2.10 -12.33 -25.35
N LYS A 397 1.24 -11.53 -24.71
CA LYS A 397 -0.05 -11.08 -25.25
C LYS A 397 -0.06 -9.58 -25.41
N LYS A 398 -0.71 -9.10 -26.50
CA LYS A 398 -0.95 -7.68 -26.68
C LYS A 398 -1.87 -7.18 -25.58
N LEU A 399 -1.39 -6.20 -24.83
CA LEU A 399 -2.14 -5.50 -23.79
C LEU A 399 -2.78 -4.24 -24.39
N ASN A 400 -3.85 -3.77 -23.78
CA ASN A 400 -4.31 -2.40 -24.07
C ASN A 400 -3.37 -1.38 -23.38
N ASP A 401 -3.50 -0.11 -23.73
CA ASP A 401 -2.60 0.94 -23.26
C ASP A 401 -2.56 1.08 -21.74
N ASP A 402 -3.70 0.96 -21.07
CA ASP A 402 -3.75 1.06 -19.61
C ASP A 402 -3.16 -0.18 -18.93
N GLU A 403 -3.44 -1.38 -19.47
CA GLU A 403 -2.82 -2.63 -19.00
C GLU A 403 -1.31 -2.57 -19.18
N GLN A 404 -0.83 -2.03 -20.32
CA GLN A 404 0.60 -1.86 -20.58
C GLN A 404 1.25 -0.91 -19.58
N LYS A 405 0.61 0.23 -19.26
CA LYS A 405 1.12 1.18 -18.24
C LYS A 405 1.29 0.51 -16.88
N ILE A 406 0.27 -0.24 -16.41
CA ILE A 406 0.35 -0.96 -15.12
C ILE A 406 1.41 -2.05 -15.15
N TYR A 407 1.49 -2.82 -16.24
CA TYR A 407 2.51 -3.84 -16.40
C TYR A 407 3.92 -3.25 -16.39
N ASP A 408 4.16 -2.18 -17.17
CA ASP A 408 5.46 -1.48 -17.21
C ASP A 408 5.87 -0.95 -15.81
N MET A 409 4.93 -0.36 -15.07
CA MET A 409 5.21 0.07 -13.70
C MET A 409 5.70 -1.08 -12.83
N VAL A 410 5.00 -2.22 -12.87
CA VAL A 410 5.33 -3.39 -12.02
C VAL A 410 6.67 -3.99 -12.45
N VAL A 411 6.91 -4.16 -13.75
CA VAL A 411 8.18 -4.70 -14.25
C VAL A 411 9.35 -3.79 -13.90
N ARG A 412 9.26 -2.49 -14.15
CA ARG A 412 10.35 -1.55 -13.81
C ARG A 412 10.63 -1.53 -12.30
N ARG A 413 9.59 -1.59 -11.46
CA ARG A 413 9.76 -1.67 -10.01
C ARG A 413 10.43 -2.97 -9.58
N PHE A 414 10.03 -4.09 -10.19
CA PHE A 414 10.62 -5.41 -9.97
C PHE A 414 12.11 -5.45 -10.36
N LEU A 415 12.48 -4.87 -11.49
CA LEU A 415 13.89 -4.78 -11.91
C LEU A 415 14.68 -3.83 -10.98
N ALA A 416 14.15 -2.64 -10.73
CA ALA A 416 14.81 -1.60 -9.96
C ALA A 416 15.18 -2.03 -8.53
N VAL A 417 14.40 -2.93 -7.91
CA VAL A 417 14.66 -3.37 -6.54
C VAL A 417 15.94 -4.18 -6.39
N PHE A 418 16.44 -4.78 -7.48
CA PHE A 418 17.68 -5.55 -7.52
C PHE A 418 18.91 -4.73 -7.94
N PHE A 419 18.71 -3.54 -8.50
CA PHE A 419 19.81 -2.64 -8.82
C PHE A 419 20.46 -2.04 -7.56
N PRO A 420 21.74 -1.63 -7.65
CA PRO A 420 22.38 -0.88 -6.58
C PRO A 420 21.68 0.46 -6.30
N PRO A 421 21.93 1.07 -5.15
CA PRO A 421 21.38 2.39 -4.84
C PRO A 421 21.85 3.44 -5.84
N ALA A 422 21.02 4.46 -6.06
CA ALA A 422 21.47 5.70 -6.69
C ALA A 422 22.38 6.46 -5.74
N GLU A 423 23.52 6.95 -6.23
CA GLU A 423 24.50 7.67 -5.41
C GLU A 423 24.51 9.14 -5.82
N TYR A 424 24.45 10.00 -4.81
CA TYR A 424 24.45 11.44 -4.97
C TYR A 424 25.57 12.06 -4.15
N GLN A 425 26.07 13.18 -4.63
CA GLN A 425 26.81 14.13 -3.82
C GLN A 425 25.86 15.26 -3.43
N ILE A 426 25.68 15.45 -2.14
CA ILE A 426 24.91 16.57 -1.59
C ILE A 426 25.92 17.62 -1.18
N THR A 427 25.73 18.84 -1.69
CA THR A 427 26.51 20.01 -1.32
C THR A 427 25.61 20.95 -0.54
N THR A 428 26.01 21.32 0.66
CA THR A 428 25.37 22.40 1.43
C THR A 428 26.39 23.53 1.55
N ARG A 429 26.04 24.68 1.03
CA ARG A 429 26.84 25.90 1.05
C ARG A 429 26.15 26.94 1.90
N ILE A 430 26.86 27.52 2.84
CA ILE A 430 26.42 28.64 3.67
C ILE A 430 27.30 29.83 3.34
N THR A 431 26.69 30.90 2.89
CA THR A 431 27.36 32.20 2.68
C THR A 431 26.93 33.13 3.79
N ARG A 432 27.89 33.62 4.59
CA ARG A 432 27.61 34.58 5.65
C ARG A 432 28.01 35.97 5.23
N VAL A 433 27.04 36.88 5.26
CA VAL A 433 27.18 38.30 4.91
C VAL A 433 26.74 39.12 6.12
N MET A 434 27.62 39.86 6.75
CA MET A 434 27.29 40.71 7.93
C MET A 434 26.49 39.95 9.00
N GLU A 435 26.89 38.71 9.32
CA GLU A 435 26.27 37.79 10.28
C GLU A 435 24.95 37.11 9.79
N GLU A 436 24.41 37.51 8.64
CA GLU A 436 23.25 36.87 8.06
C GLU A 436 23.66 35.66 7.23
N ALA A 437 22.89 34.56 7.33
CA ALA A 437 23.19 33.28 6.69
C ALA A 437 22.31 33.03 5.47
N PHE A 438 22.97 32.70 4.35
CA PHE A 438 22.32 32.34 3.10
C PHE A 438 22.71 30.91 2.71
N LYS A 439 21.71 30.07 2.43
CA LYS A 439 21.91 28.66 2.11
C LYS A 439 21.75 28.40 0.62
N THR A 440 22.65 27.59 0.06
CA THR A 440 22.56 27.00 -1.27
C THR A 440 22.69 25.49 -1.15
N ASP A 441 21.70 24.75 -1.63
CA ASP A 441 21.73 23.29 -1.65
C ASP A 441 21.93 22.77 -3.08
N GLY A 442 22.87 21.85 -3.25
CA GLY A 442 23.12 21.14 -4.50
C GLY A 442 23.00 19.62 -4.33
N LYS A 443 22.50 18.96 -5.34
CA LYS A 443 22.40 17.49 -5.35
C LYS A 443 22.77 16.95 -6.73
N ILE A 444 23.96 16.37 -6.84
CA ILE A 444 24.50 15.84 -8.08
C ILE A 444 24.38 14.32 -8.07
N LEU A 445 23.85 13.74 -9.14
CA LEU A 445 23.78 12.29 -9.34
C LEU A 445 25.15 11.78 -9.80
N ILE A 446 25.82 10.96 -8.97
CA ILE A 446 27.13 10.36 -9.27
C ILE A 446 26.98 9.01 -9.96
N HIS A 447 26.07 8.18 -9.45
CA HIS A 447 25.73 6.88 -10.05
C HIS A 447 24.23 6.71 -10.09
N PRO A 448 23.64 6.43 -11.28
CA PRO A 448 22.20 6.32 -11.40
C PRO A 448 21.62 5.11 -10.67
N GLY A 449 22.38 4.01 -10.52
CA GLY A 449 21.90 2.81 -9.86
C GLY A 449 20.53 2.37 -10.40
N TRP A 450 19.56 2.17 -9.53
CA TRP A 450 18.19 1.75 -9.91
C TRP A 450 17.44 2.75 -10.79
N LEU A 451 17.83 4.01 -10.82
CA LEU A 451 17.20 5.03 -11.67
C LEU A 451 17.40 4.76 -13.15
N GLU A 452 18.44 4.00 -13.51
CA GLU A 452 18.71 3.56 -14.88
C GLU A 452 17.53 2.80 -15.49
N VAL A 453 16.85 1.97 -14.69
CA VAL A 453 15.65 1.22 -15.10
C VAL A 453 14.52 2.14 -15.57
N TYR A 454 14.48 3.38 -15.07
CA TYR A 454 13.51 4.41 -15.42
C TYR A 454 14.02 5.39 -16.50
N GLY A 455 15.16 5.09 -17.12
CA GLY A 455 15.75 5.90 -18.18
C GLY A 455 16.49 7.15 -17.68
N LYS A 456 16.77 7.26 -16.36
CA LYS A 456 17.61 8.34 -15.86
C LYS A 456 19.09 7.96 -16.03
N ALA A 457 19.77 8.69 -16.89
CA ALA A 457 21.21 8.66 -17.05
C ALA A 457 21.88 9.74 -16.18
N LEU A 458 23.21 9.72 -16.15
CA LEU A 458 23.97 10.82 -15.58
C LEU A 458 23.66 12.11 -16.34
N PRO A 459 23.59 13.27 -15.67
CA PRO A 459 23.49 14.56 -16.34
C PRO A 459 24.66 14.72 -17.31
N THR A 460 24.37 15.12 -18.55
CA THR A 460 25.39 15.30 -19.62
C THR A 460 25.82 16.76 -19.78
N GLY A 461 25.38 17.66 -18.90
CA GLY A 461 25.64 19.11 -19.01
C GLY A 461 26.06 19.76 -17.70
N GLU A 462 26.68 20.94 -17.81
CA GLU A 462 27.11 21.76 -16.67
C GLU A 462 25.94 22.36 -15.86
N ALA A 463 24.74 22.33 -16.40
CA ALA A 463 23.55 22.97 -15.82
C ALA A 463 23.12 22.45 -14.44
N ASP A 464 23.55 21.23 -14.05
CA ASP A 464 23.23 20.64 -12.75
C ASP A 464 24.34 20.80 -11.70
N HIS A 465 25.46 21.47 -12.04
CA HIS A 465 26.56 21.70 -11.13
C HIS A 465 26.46 23.07 -10.49
N LEU A 466 26.58 23.12 -9.16
CA LEU A 466 26.80 24.39 -8.48
C LEU A 466 28.12 25.00 -8.98
N THR A 467 28.13 26.33 -9.18
CA THR A 467 29.37 27.07 -9.43
C THR A 467 30.44 26.68 -8.43
N PRO A 468 31.62 26.23 -8.85
CA PRO A 468 32.71 25.86 -7.92
C PRO A 468 33.09 27.05 -7.03
N VAL A 469 33.21 26.79 -5.74
CA VAL A 469 33.66 27.78 -4.74
C VAL A 469 34.58 27.08 -3.73
N GLU A 470 35.62 27.76 -3.32
CA GLU A 470 36.53 27.25 -2.29
C GLU A 470 35.97 27.56 -0.89
N ASN A 471 36.25 26.66 0.05
CA ASN A 471 35.88 26.89 1.45
C ASN A 471 36.65 28.06 2.01
N GLY A 472 35.98 29.07 2.57
CA GLY A 472 36.56 30.32 3.00
C GLY A 472 36.69 31.39 1.90
N GLU A 473 36.22 31.12 0.69
CA GLU A 473 36.23 32.12 -0.39
C GLU A 473 35.35 33.32 -0.03
N THR A 474 35.86 34.50 -0.34
CA THR A 474 35.12 35.75 -0.22
C THR A 474 34.33 36.00 -1.51
N VAL A 475 33.05 36.23 -1.40
CA VAL A 475 32.14 36.48 -2.52
C VAL A 475 31.45 37.83 -2.35
N ALA A 476 31.11 38.50 -3.45
CA ALA A 476 30.37 39.76 -3.41
C ALA A 476 28.86 39.50 -3.54
N THR A 477 28.06 40.15 -2.72
CA THR A 477 26.60 40.14 -2.84
C THR A 477 26.22 41.17 -3.91
N GLN A 478 25.85 40.71 -5.13
CA GLN A 478 25.54 41.59 -6.23
C GLN A 478 24.07 42.03 -6.22
N GLU A 479 23.19 41.11 -5.89
CA GLU A 479 21.75 41.35 -5.90
C GLU A 479 21.11 40.68 -4.70
N LEU A 480 20.09 41.30 -4.14
CA LEU A 480 19.31 40.79 -3.03
C LEU A 480 17.84 41.02 -3.30
N ASP A 481 17.18 39.97 -3.78
CA ASP A 481 15.78 40.00 -4.19
C ASP A 481 14.88 39.68 -2.98
N LEU A 482 14.03 40.64 -2.62
CA LEU A 482 13.03 40.51 -1.57
C LEU A 482 11.70 40.08 -2.18
N ARG A 483 11.32 38.82 -1.95
CA ARG A 483 10.09 38.22 -2.49
C ARG A 483 9.01 38.19 -1.44
N GLU A 484 7.91 38.86 -1.73
CA GLU A 484 6.69 38.77 -0.93
C GLU A 484 5.89 37.55 -1.36
N ASN A 485 5.47 36.75 -0.39
CA ASN A 485 4.73 35.52 -0.56
C ASN A 485 3.57 35.43 0.44
N GLN A 486 2.64 34.53 0.16
CA GLN A 486 1.53 34.22 1.08
C GLN A 486 1.49 32.73 1.40
N THR A 487 1.12 32.42 2.63
CA THR A 487 0.83 31.04 2.99
C THR A 487 -0.39 30.55 2.23
N LYS A 488 -0.42 29.24 1.95
CA LYS A 488 -1.51 28.58 1.21
C LYS A 488 -2.12 27.47 2.06
N PRO A 489 -3.43 27.25 1.98
CA PRO A 489 -4.06 26.14 2.66
C PRO A 489 -3.52 24.80 2.11
N SER A 490 -3.60 23.77 2.91
CA SER A 490 -3.27 22.41 2.44
C SER A 490 -4.14 22.06 1.22
N PRO A 491 -3.57 21.50 0.15
CA PRO A 491 -4.34 21.14 -1.04
C PRO A 491 -5.41 20.07 -0.70
N ARG A 492 -6.49 20.05 -1.47
CA ARG A 492 -7.46 18.95 -1.43
C ARG A 492 -6.79 17.62 -1.75
N TYR A 493 -7.35 16.55 -1.24
CA TYR A 493 -6.82 15.24 -1.52
C TYR A 493 -7.04 14.83 -2.99
N SER A 494 -5.99 14.34 -3.64
CA SER A 494 -6.12 13.42 -4.77
C SER A 494 -6.38 12.00 -4.25
N GLU A 495 -6.80 11.06 -5.09
CA GLU A 495 -6.93 9.67 -4.66
C GLU A 495 -5.60 9.12 -4.08
N ALA A 496 -4.47 9.44 -4.69
CA ALA A 496 -3.15 9.03 -4.20
C ALA A 496 -2.85 9.54 -2.79
N THR A 497 -3.13 10.82 -2.51
CA THR A 497 -2.88 11.42 -1.20
C THR A 497 -3.92 11.00 -0.17
N LEU A 498 -5.18 10.76 -0.58
CA LEU A 498 -6.22 10.21 0.28
C LEU A 498 -5.86 8.78 0.72
N LEU A 499 -5.44 7.91 -0.18
CA LEU A 499 -4.97 6.56 0.16
C LEU A 499 -3.81 6.61 1.17
N SER A 500 -2.89 7.59 1.03
CA SER A 500 -1.81 7.78 2.01
C SER A 500 -2.33 8.21 3.38
N ALA A 501 -3.33 9.11 3.43
CA ALA A 501 -3.94 9.55 4.67
C ALA A 501 -4.70 8.40 5.36
N MET A 502 -5.39 7.57 4.57
CA MET A 502 -6.07 6.38 5.05
C MET A 502 -5.10 5.34 5.63
N GLU A 503 -3.97 5.07 4.97
CA GLU A 503 -2.90 4.19 5.52
C GLU A 503 -2.31 4.73 6.83
N GLY A 504 -2.23 6.05 6.95
CA GLY A 504 -1.71 6.75 8.13
C GLY A 504 -2.77 7.12 9.17
N ALA A 505 -4.03 6.70 9.01
CA ALA A 505 -5.14 7.15 9.83
C ALA A 505 -4.96 6.88 11.34
N GLY A 506 -4.26 5.82 11.71
CA GLY A 506 -3.90 5.56 13.12
C GLY A 506 -3.07 6.68 13.77
N LYS A 507 -2.35 7.48 12.97
CA LYS A 507 -1.60 8.64 13.47
C LYS A 507 -2.47 9.87 13.73
N LEU A 508 -3.72 9.87 13.27
CA LEU A 508 -4.68 10.96 13.42
C LEU A 508 -5.57 10.79 14.67
N VAL A 509 -5.38 9.71 15.43
CA VAL A 509 -6.13 9.45 16.65
C VAL A 509 -5.45 10.16 17.80
N ASP A 510 -6.18 11.02 18.51
CA ASP A 510 -5.67 11.81 19.63
C ASP A 510 -5.44 10.97 20.88
N ASP A 511 -6.23 9.92 21.09
CA ASP A 511 -6.10 8.96 22.18
C ASP A 511 -4.85 8.08 21.98
N GLU A 512 -3.94 8.09 22.96
CA GLU A 512 -2.63 7.45 22.87
C GLU A 512 -2.74 5.92 22.92
N GLU A 513 -3.64 5.37 23.72
CA GLU A 513 -3.89 3.93 23.82
C GLU A 513 -4.51 3.39 22.53
N LEU A 514 -5.50 4.12 21.99
CA LEU A 514 -6.09 3.80 20.68
C LEU A 514 -5.09 3.98 19.54
N ARG A 515 -4.22 4.99 19.62
CA ARG A 515 -3.15 5.23 18.64
C ARG A 515 -2.13 4.10 18.63
N GLU A 516 -1.71 3.62 19.80
CA GLU A 516 -0.80 2.47 19.93
C GLU A 516 -1.44 1.18 19.42
N ALA A 517 -2.71 0.93 19.80
CA ALA A 517 -3.48 -0.21 19.30
C ALA A 517 -3.68 -0.19 17.78
N MET A 518 -3.86 1.00 17.19
CA MET A 518 -3.98 1.20 15.75
C MET A 518 -2.62 1.27 15.04
N GLY A 519 -1.56 1.75 15.71
CA GLY A 519 -0.20 1.82 15.17
C GLY A 519 0.45 0.45 15.01
N ALA A 520 0.13 -0.49 15.89
CA ALA A 520 0.52 -1.89 15.75
C ALA A 520 -0.17 -2.57 14.54
N LYS A 521 -1.30 -2.01 14.08
CA LYS A 521 -2.04 -2.49 12.91
C LYS A 521 -2.67 -1.27 12.24
N ALA A 522 -1.94 -0.64 11.31
CA ALA A 522 -2.54 0.33 10.40
C ALA A 522 -3.91 -0.19 9.95
N LEU A 523 -4.95 0.67 10.00
CA LEU A 523 -6.27 0.34 9.50
C LEU A 523 -6.12 -0.57 8.29
N GLU A 524 -6.63 -1.81 8.37
CA GLU A 524 -6.56 -2.79 7.27
C GLU A 524 -7.38 -2.30 6.07
N LEU A 525 -6.96 -1.19 5.51
CA LEU A 525 -7.41 -0.64 4.23
C LEU A 525 -7.09 -1.57 3.06
N ARG A 526 -6.30 -2.59 3.36
CA ARG A 526 -5.59 -3.41 2.39
C ARG A 526 -6.45 -4.41 1.63
N GLN A 527 -7.72 -4.66 2.00
CA GLN A 527 -8.47 -5.72 1.34
C GLN A 527 -9.81 -5.33 0.69
N ARG A 528 -10.37 -4.13 0.92
CA ARG A 528 -11.69 -3.78 0.37
C ARG A 528 -11.81 -2.33 -0.08
N VAL A 529 -11.09 -1.92 -1.11
CA VAL A 529 -11.66 -0.92 -2.02
C VAL A 529 -12.52 -1.69 -3.02
N ARG A 530 -13.75 -2.04 -2.61
CA ARG A 530 -14.79 -2.40 -3.58
C ARG A 530 -15.12 -1.19 -4.43
N PRO A 531 -15.46 -1.35 -5.73
CA PRO A 531 -15.87 -0.27 -6.62
C PRO A 531 -17.29 0.19 -6.30
N SER A 532 -17.54 0.74 -5.12
CA SER A 532 -18.83 1.31 -4.74
C SER A 532 -18.75 2.80 -4.38
N LEU A 533 -17.65 3.46 -4.71
CA LEU A 533 -17.61 4.90 -4.84
C LEU A 533 -18.10 5.29 -6.25
N ARG A 534 -19.40 5.08 -6.52
CA ARG A 534 -20.15 5.98 -7.39
C ARG A 534 -20.62 7.12 -6.48
N ILE A 535 -19.93 8.25 -6.56
CA ILE A 535 -20.44 9.55 -6.15
C ILE A 535 -21.37 10.02 -7.25
#